data_36552c0d49b85eadfe164bd17ae09911
#
_entry.id   36552c0d49b85eadfe164bd17ae09911
#
_cell.length_a   1.000
_cell.length_b   1.000
_cell.length_c   1.000
_cell.angle_alpha   90.00
_cell.angle_beta   90.00
_cell.angle_gamma   90.00
#
_symmetry.space_group_name_H-M   'P 1'
#
loop_
_entity.id
_entity.type
_entity.pdbx_description
1 polymer ?
#
loop_
_entity_poly.entity_id
_entity_poly.type
_entity_poly.pdbx_seq_one_letter_code
_entity_poly.pdbx_strand_id
1 'polypeptide(L)'
;MIDKRRIRNWILTTISVILLFLLLGYLNKHASSYVIQILNVTAIYIILTVSYNLINGITGQFSLEPNAFVAIGAYTAALLTMTPQEKAMTFIIQPCISPLNHISIPFLPAILIGGVVTAILAFLMGIPVFRVRGDYLAIVTLGFGEIVRVFATNAIPITNGALGLKGLHQYTNIWWSWGTAAVVVFFIVGLVNSSYGRAMKAIREDEAAAQAMGINTFWHKMLAFVVAAFFEGVGGGLLAHLLTTIDPRLFTFFLTFNLLIMIVAGGLGSTTGAIIGAILFAWGSELLRWMEEPHVFFGLHVPGIPGMRMVTFSILLILLMIFARNGIMGRKEFSWDGIFNFFNKKILRRA
;
A
#
# COMPACT_ATOMS: atom_id res chain seq x y z
N MET A 1 -24.39 26.04 12.55
CA MET A 1 -24.75 24.96 13.53
C MET A 1 -23.99 23.72 13.18
N ILE A 2 -23.05 23.29 14.02
CA ILE A 2 -22.31 22.04 13.82
C ILE A 2 -23.28 20.89 14.11
N ASP A 3 -23.50 20.03 13.12
CA ASP A 3 -24.46 18.91 13.24
C ASP A 3 -24.01 17.97 14.36
N LYS A 4 -24.81 17.78 15.41
CA LYS A 4 -24.55 16.90 16.56
C LYS A 4 -24.13 15.48 16.14
N ARG A 5 -24.64 15.01 14.97
CA ARG A 5 -24.23 13.71 14.38
C ARG A 5 -22.77 13.72 13.93
N ARG A 6 -22.31 14.81 13.34
CA ARG A 6 -20.92 14.96 12.88
C ARG A 6 -19.94 14.97 14.04
N ILE A 7 -20.26 15.67 15.14
CA ILE A 7 -19.44 15.69 16.35
C ILE A 7 -19.37 14.29 16.96
N ARG A 8 -20.50 13.60 17.11
CA ARG A 8 -20.54 12.22 17.63
C ARG A 8 -19.66 11.28 16.79
N ASN A 9 -19.78 11.33 15.46
CA ASN A 9 -19.01 10.46 14.57
C ASN A 9 -17.50 10.73 14.67
N TRP A 10 -17.09 12.01 14.81
CA TRP A 10 -15.70 12.39 15.06
C TRP A 10 -15.18 11.84 16.40
N ILE A 11 -15.96 12.00 17.48
CA ILE A 11 -15.59 11.47 18.81
C ILE A 11 -15.43 9.95 18.75
N LEU A 12 -16.36 9.23 18.13
CA LEU A 12 -16.29 7.78 17.98
C LEU A 12 -15.07 7.32 17.17
N THR A 13 -14.77 8.01 16.08
CA THR A 13 -13.56 7.70 15.29
C THR A 13 -12.30 7.95 16.09
N THR A 14 -12.19 9.07 16.82
CA THR A 14 -11.04 9.36 17.69
C THR A 14 -10.88 8.31 18.79
N ILE A 15 -11.97 7.92 19.46
CA ILE A 15 -11.95 6.86 20.47
C ILE A 15 -11.48 5.53 19.86
N SER A 16 -11.99 5.16 18.67
CA SER A 16 -11.59 3.93 18.00
C SER A 16 -10.11 3.92 17.63
N VAL A 17 -9.56 5.05 17.15
CA VAL A 17 -8.12 5.19 16.86
C VAL A 17 -7.30 5.06 18.15
N ILE A 18 -7.70 5.74 19.24
CA ILE A 18 -7.00 5.63 20.54
C ILE A 18 -7.02 4.19 21.04
N LEU A 19 -8.17 3.52 20.97
CA LEU A 19 -8.32 2.13 21.38
C LEU A 19 -7.45 1.18 20.55
N LEU A 20 -7.35 1.42 19.23
CA LEU A 20 -6.44 0.70 18.34
C LEU A 20 -4.98 0.85 18.80
N PHE A 21 -4.52 2.09 19.05
CA PHE A 21 -3.14 2.32 19.50
C PHE A 21 -2.86 1.75 20.89
N LEU A 22 -3.82 1.74 21.81
CA LEU A 22 -3.71 1.07 23.11
C LEU A 22 -3.59 -0.45 22.93
N LEU A 23 -4.40 -1.05 22.07
CA LEU A 23 -4.32 -2.47 21.72
C LEU A 23 -2.96 -2.83 21.11
N LEU A 24 -2.47 -2.01 20.16
CA LEU A 24 -1.15 -2.19 19.56
C LEU A 24 -0.03 -2.08 20.60
N GLY A 25 -0.14 -1.15 21.55
CA GLY A 25 0.81 -1.02 22.67
C GLY A 25 0.80 -2.24 23.60
N TYR A 26 -0.37 -2.80 23.87
CA TYR A 26 -0.50 -4.05 24.62
C TYR A 26 0.12 -5.23 23.87
N LEU A 27 -0.21 -5.39 22.57
CA LEU A 27 0.33 -6.44 21.72
C LEU A 27 1.85 -6.33 21.55
N ASN A 28 2.39 -5.13 21.45
CA ASN A 28 3.84 -4.93 21.33
C ASN A 28 4.62 -5.45 22.55
N LYS A 29 3.98 -5.53 23.73
CA LYS A 29 4.61 -6.03 24.95
C LYS A 29 4.40 -7.54 25.19
N HIS A 30 3.30 -8.11 24.68
CA HIS A 30 2.87 -9.47 25.03
C HIS A 30 2.85 -10.43 23.83
N ALA A 31 2.83 -9.92 22.60
CA ALA A 31 2.79 -10.77 21.42
C ALA A 31 4.20 -11.26 21.03
N SER A 32 4.27 -12.40 20.34
CA SER A 32 5.50 -12.90 19.79
C SER A 32 6.05 -11.96 18.68
N SER A 33 7.37 -11.98 18.48
CA SER A 33 8.02 -11.19 17.41
C SER A 33 7.42 -11.46 16.03
N TYR A 34 6.95 -12.69 15.80
CA TYR A 34 6.27 -13.10 14.59
C TYR A 34 4.94 -12.35 14.36
N VAL A 35 4.08 -12.27 15.39
CA VAL A 35 2.82 -11.50 15.30
C VAL A 35 3.09 -10.02 15.10
N ILE A 36 4.10 -9.47 15.76
CA ILE A 36 4.51 -8.06 15.59
C ILE A 36 4.96 -7.81 14.13
N GLN A 37 5.68 -8.76 13.53
CA GLN A 37 6.08 -8.64 12.13
C GLN A 37 4.87 -8.65 11.17
N ILE A 38 3.90 -9.55 11.38
CA ILE A 38 2.66 -9.58 10.58
C ILE A 38 1.88 -8.27 10.73
N LEU A 39 1.77 -7.73 11.95
CA LEU A 39 1.12 -6.45 12.20
C LEU A 39 1.82 -5.30 11.46
N ASN A 40 3.15 -5.26 11.44
CA ASN A 40 3.90 -4.25 10.70
C ASN A 40 3.69 -4.36 9.19
N VAL A 41 3.75 -5.58 8.64
CA VAL A 41 3.45 -5.84 7.22
C VAL A 41 2.01 -5.44 6.88
N THR A 42 1.04 -5.75 7.76
CA THR A 42 -0.36 -5.34 7.59
C THR A 42 -0.50 -3.82 7.47
N ALA A 43 0.17 -3.07 8.35
CA ALA A 43 0.14 -1.61 8.31
C ALA A 43 0.74 -1.05 7.02
N ILE A 44 1.87 -1.60 6.55
CA ILE A 44 2.50 -1.21 5.28
C ILE A 44 1.57 -1.55 4.11
N TYR A 45 0.94 -2.72 4.09
CA TYR A 45 -0.04 -3.06 3.05
C TYR A 45 -1.24 -2.12 3.07
N ILE A 46 -1.72 -1.68 4.24
CA ILE A 46 -2.77 -0.65 4.33
C ILE A 46 -2.32 0.64 3.64
N ILE A 47 -1.09 1.12 3.91
CA ILE A 47 -0.54 2.32 3.27
C ILE A 47 -0.55 2.16 1.75
N LEU A 48 0.04 1.08 1.24
CA LEU A 48 0.17 0.82 -0.18
C LEU A 48 -1.19 0.63 -0.86
N THR A 49 -2.07 -0.16 -0.25
CA THR A 49 -3.38 -0.49 -0.83
C THR A 49 -4.31 0.73 -0.86
N VAL A 50 -4.33 1.54 0.20
CA VAL A 50 -5.16 2.75 0.24
C VAL A 50 -4.65 3.80 -0.75
N SER A 51 -3.33 3.93 -0.90
CA SER A 51 -2.70 4.82 -1.90
C SER A 51 -3.00 4.35 -3.32
N TYR A 52 -2.84 3.08 -3.61
CA TYR A 52 -3.15 2.49 -4.89
C TYR A 52 -4.64 2.58 -5.26
N ASN A 53 -5.53 2.41 -4.26
CA ASN A 53 -6.98 2.58 -4.45
C ASN A 53 -7.37 4.01 -4.84
N LEU A 54 -6.58 5.03 -4.49
CA LEU A 54 -6.82 6.43 -4.91
C LEU A 54 -6.75 6.56 -6.43
N ILE A 55 -5.83 5.85 -7.09
CA ILE A 55 -5.67 5.85 -8.55
C ILE A 55 -6.72 4.95 -9.19
N ASN A 56 -6.69 3.65 -8.87
CA ASN A 56 -7.50 2.64 -9.57
C ASN A 56 -8.97 2.70 -9.18
N GLY A 57 -9.25 2.89 -7.90
CA GLY A 57 -10.61 2.80 -7.37
C GLY A 57 -11.35 4.12 -7.36
N ILE A 58 -10.72 5.20 -6.87
CA ILE A 58 -11.38 6.51 -6.70
C ILE A 58 -11.38 7.32 -8.01
N THR A 59 -10.22 7.37 -8.70
CA THR A 59 -10.06 8.12 -9.95
C THR A 59 -10.43 7.29 -11.18
N GLY A 60 -10.49 5.95 -11.04
CA GLY A 60 -10.86 5.03 -12.12
C GLY A 60 -9.77 4.87 -13.19
N GLN A 61 -8.51 5.15 -12.87
CA GLN A 61 -7.38 5.00 -13.77
C GLN A 61 -6.70 3.65 -13.53
N PHE A 62 -6.90 2.69 -14.44
CA PHE A 62 -6.28 1.38 -14.30
C PHE A 62 -4.78 1.47 -14.57
N SER A 63 -4.00 1.39 -13.52
CA SER A 63 -2.55 1.60 -13.50
C SER A 63 -1.86 0.42 -12.81
N LEU A 64 -0.64 0.06 -13.26
CA LEU A 64 0.10 -1.12 -12.80
C LEU A 64 1.53 -0.79 -12.35
N GLU A 65 1.77 0.43 -11.84
CA GLU A 65 3.08 0.93 -11.43
C GLU A 65 3.47 0.80 -9.95
N PRO A 66 2.64 0.35 -8.97
CA PRO A 66 3.01 0.43 -7.56
C PRO A 66 4.37 -0.19 -7.23
N ASN A 67 4.75 -1.28 -7.92
CA ASN A 67 6.06 -1.91 -7.72
C ASN A 67 7.22 -0.93 -7.96
N ALA A 68 7.10 -0.04 -8.96
CA ALA A 68 8.10 0.98 -9.26
C ALA A 68 8.19 2.01 -8.13
N PHE A 69 7.06 2.55 -7.68
CA PHE A 69 7.03 3.60 -6.67
C PHE A 69 7.50 3.10 -5.31
N VAL A 70 7.09 1.89 -4.95
CA VAL A 70 7.59 1.22 -3.73
C VAL A 70 9.10 0.98 -3.82
N ALA A 71 9.61 0.53 -4.98
CA ALA A 71 11.06 0.34 -5.18
C ALA A 71 11.84 1.65 -5.05
N ILE A 72 11.42 2.70 -5.75
CA ILE A 72 12.09 4.01 -5.71
C ILE A 72 12.17 4.52 -4.26
N GLY A 73 11.04 4.48 -3.53
CA GLY A 73 10.99 4.89 -2.14
C GLY A 73 11.88 4.04 -1.23
N ALA A 74 11.85 2.72 -1.41
CA ALA A 74 12.66 1.76 -0.65
C ALA A 74 14.17 1.99 -0.83
N TYR A 75 14.64 2.05 -2.09
CA TYR A 75 16.05 2.29 -2.38
C TYR A 75 16.50 3.68 -1.93
N THR A 76 15.68 4.71 -2.14
CA THR A 76 16.01 6.08 -1.71
C THR A 76 16.14 6.16 -0.19
N ALA A 77 15.16 5.64 0.56
CA ALA A 77 15.19 5.64 2.01
C ALA A 77 16.37 4.82 2.55
N ALA A 78 16.61 3.63 1.99
CA ALA A 78 17.73 2.77 2.38
C ALA A 78 19.08 3.45 2.17
N LEU A 79 19.33 4.02 0.99
CA LEU A 79 20.58 4.73 0.69
C LEU A 79 20.83 5.93 1.58
N LEU A 80 19.77 6.65 1.96
CA LEU A 80 19.88 7.85 2.78
C LEU A 80 20.08 7.52 4.27
N THR A 81 19.62 6.37 4.74
CA THR A 81 19.77 5.97 6.16
C THR A 81 21.04 5.20 6.45
N MET A 82 21.58 4.46 5.47
CA MET A 82 22.85 3.73 5.63
C MET A 82 24.00 4.67 5.95
N THR A 83 24.80 4.27 6.93
CA THR A 83 26.06 4.94 7.25
C THR A 83 27.11 4.73 6.16
N PRO A 84 28.12 5.61 6.03
CA PRO A 84 29.22 5.42 5.08
C PRO A 84 29.95 4.07 5.24
N GLN A 85 30.06 3.57 6.47
CA GLN A 85 30.70 2.29 6.77
C GLN A 85 29.84 1.12 6.26
N GLU A 86 28.54 1.13 6.48
CA GLU A 86 27.62 0.10 5.98
C GLU A 86 27.57 0.09 4.45
N LYS A 87 27.60 1.27 3.81
CA LYS A 87 27.72 1.37 2.35
C LYS A 87 29.00 0.74 1.83
N ALA A 88 30.14 1.02 2.46
CA ALA A 88 31.42 0.44 2.07
C ALA A 88 31.42 -1.09 2.19
N MET A 89 30.69 -1.66 3.18
CA MET A 89 30.56 -3.11 3.35
C MET A 89 29.58 -3.74 2.37
N THR A 90 28.51 -3.00 1.98
CA THR A 90 27.45 -3.50 1.09
C THR A 90 27.89 -3.43 -0.38
N PHE A 91 28.53 -2.33 -0.79
CA PHE A 91 28.95 -2.08 -2.17
C PHE A 91 30.35 -2.69 -2.46
N ILE A 92 30.38 -4.03 -2.60
CA ILE A 92 31.64 -4.78 -2.80
C ILE A 92 32.13 -4.70 -4.23
N ILE A 93 31.22 -4.75 -5.24
CA ILE A 93 31.59 -4.82 -6.66
C ILE A 93 32.06 -3.46 -7.18
N GLN A 94 31.33 -2.40 -6.84
CA GLN A 94 31.64 -1.02 -7.22
C GLN A 94 31.27 -0.11 -6.05
N PRO A 95 32.11 0.87 -5.71
CA PRO A 95 31.81 1.80 -4.62
C PRO A 95 30.56 2.63 -4.94
N CYS A 96 29.80 2.96 -3.88
CA CYS A 96 28.65 3.84 -4.01
C CYS A 96 29.06 5.20 -4.58
N ILE A 97 28.24 5.73 -5.49
CA ILE A 97 28.50 6.99 -6.17
C ILE A 97 28.59 8.17 -5.18
N SER A 98 29.56 9.07 -5.38
CA SER A 98 29.61 10.37 -4.67
C SER A 98 28.49 11.29 -5.25
N PRO A 99 27.73 12.04 -4.41
CA PRO A 99 27.89 12.29 -2.97
C PRO A 99 27.16 11.29 -2.06
N LEU A 100 26.38 10.34 -2.57
CA LEU A 100 25.55 9.41 -1.78
C LEU A 100 26.37 8.61 -0.76
N ASN A 101 27.65 8.32 -1.08
CA ASN A 101 28.53 7.58 -0.18
C ASN A 101 28.74 8.26 1.20
N HIS A 102 28.67 9.60 1.26
CA HIS A 102 28.92 10.36 2.49
C HIS A 102 27.65 10.78 3.22
N ILE A 103 26.48 10.65 2.60
CA ILE A 103 25.22 11.11 3.17
C ILE A 103 24.65 10.02 4.07
N SER A 104 24.36 10.35 5.33
CA SER A 104 23.54 9.56 6.24
C SER A 104 22.61 10.50 6.99
N ILE A 105 21.30 10.26 6.91
CA ILE A 105 20.27 11.09 7.54
C ILE A 105 19.35 10.24 8.41
N PRO A 106 18.68 10.83 9.42
CA PRO A 106 17.73 10.14 10.26
C PRO A 106 16.58 9.51 9.45
N PHE A 107 15.94 8.49 10.02
CA PHE A 107 14.93 7.68 9.37
C PHE A 107 13.73 8.49 8.83
N LEU A 108 13.13 9.39 9.65
CA LEU A 108 11.94 10.14 9.24
C LEU A 108 12.20 11.03 8.00
N PRO A 109 13.25 11.90 7.98
CA PRO A 109 13.57 12.63 6.77
C PRO A 109 13.86 11.73 5.57
N ALA A 110 14.51 10.57 5.77
CA ALA A 110 14.84 9.66 4.67
C ALA A 110 13.60 9.09 3.99
N ILE A 111 12.60 8.62 4.75
CA ILE A 111 11.36 8.11 4.17
C ILE A 111 10.54 9.22 3.48
N LEU A 112 10.53 10.44 4.04
CA LEU A 112 9.86 11.58 3.42
C LEU A 112 10.52 11.99 2.11
N ILE A 113 11.87 12.04 2.07
CA ILE A 113 12.62 12.29 0.84
C ILE A 113 12.36 11.17 -0.17
N GLY A 114 12.32 9.91 0.26
CA GLY A 114 11.91 8.78 -0.58
C GLY A 114 10.53 8.99 -1.21
N GLY A 115 9.55 9.42 -0.44
CA GLY A 115 8.22 9.78 -0.93
C GLY A 115 8.26 10.95 -1.93
N VAL A 116 9.02 12.01 -1.63
CA VAL A 116 9.16 13.19 -2.53
C VAL A 116 9.83 12.81 -3.85
N VAL A 117 10.92 12.04 -3.82
CA VAL A 117 11.60 11.56 -5.03
C VAL A 117 10.65 10.72 -5.88
N THR A 118 9.89 9.83 -5.24
CA THR A 118 8.87 9.02 -5.92
C THR A 118 7.78 9.90 -6.55
N ALA A 119 7.29 10.91 -5.82
CA ALA A 119 6.29 11.85 -6.31
C ALA A 119 6.79 12.68 -7.51
N ILE A 120 8.04 13.12 -7.50
CA ILE A 120 8.66 13.84 -8.63
C ILE A 120 8.74 12.93 -9.86
N LEU A 121 9.20 11.69 -9.70
CA LEU A 121 9.27 10.74 -10.81
C LEU A 121 7.88 10.36 -11.32
N ALA A 122 6.90 10.21 -10.44
CA ALA A 122 5.51 10.01 -10.81
C ALA A 122 4.95 11.21 -11.59
N PHE A 123 5.25 12.44 -11.19
CA PHE A 123 4.84 13.63 -11.93
C PHE A 123 5.44 13.65 -13.34
N LEU A 124 6.75 13.39 -13.47
CA LEU A 124 7.43 13.35 -14.77
C LEU A 124 6.86 12.27 -15.68
N MET A 125 6.62 11.07 -15.11
CA MET A 125 6.00 9.95 -15.83
C MET A 125 4.54 10.24 -16.17
N GLY A 126 3.79 10.86 -15.30
CA GLY A 126 2.37 11.16 -15.48
C GLY A 126 2.09 12.09 -16.66
N ILE A 127 3.03 12.98 -17.02
CA ILE A 127 2.86 13.89 -18.17
C ILE A 127 2.60 13.13 -19.48
N PRO A 128 3.42 12.17 -19.91
CA PRO A 128 3.14 11.39 -21.11
C PRO A 128 2.00 10.38 -20.88
N VAL A 129 1.91 9.78 -19.69
CA VAL A 129 0.98 8.69 -19.38
C VAL A 129 -0.48 9.16 -19.50
N PHE A 130 -0.84 10.32 -18.92
CA PHE A 130 -2.22 10.83 -18.99
C PHE A 130 -2.61 11.48 -20.32
N ARG A 131 -1.71 11.51 -21.29
CA ARG A 131 -2.06 11.82 -22.70
C ARG A 131 -2.57 10.60 -23.45
N VAL A 132 -2.27 9.40 -22.94
CA VAL A 132 -2.77 8.14 -23.50
C VAL A 132 -4.13 7.82 -22.84
N ARG A 133 -5.08 7.30 -23.61
CA ARG A 133 -6.44 6.99 -23.15
C ARG A 133 -6.69 5.48 -23.14
N GLY A 134 -7.59 5.05 -22.25
CA GLY A 134 -8.04 3.67 -22.17
C GLY A 134 -7.01 2.71 -21.58
N ASP A 135 -7.03 1.46 -22.02
CA ASP A 135 -6.23 0.35 -21.49
C ASP A 135 -4.72 0.49 -21.72
N TYR A 136 -4.31 1.37 -22.64
CA TYR A 136 -2.89 1.68 -22.87
C TYR A 136 -2.19 2.26 -21.64
N LEU A 137 -2.94 2.91 -20.74
CA LEU A 137 -2.41 3.41 -19.47
C LEU A 137 -1.77 2.28 -18.66
N ALA A 138 -2.45 1.15 -18.53
CA ALA A 138 -1.95 -0.01 -17.81
C ALA A 138 -0.66 -0.57 -18.39
N ILE A 139 -0.56 -0.62 -19.73
CA ILE A 139 0.63 -1.14 -20.43
C ILE A 139 1.83 -0.22 -20.19
N VAL A 140 1.63 1.10 -20.31
CA VAL A 140 2.71 2.08 -20.09
C VAL A 140 3.19 2.07 -18.64
N THR A 141 2.27 1.99 -17.67
CA THR A 141 2.62 1.96 -16.26
C THR A 141 3.28 0.65 -15.84
N LEU A 142 2.86 -0.49 -16.41
CA LEU A 142 3.55 -1.77 -16.27
C LEU A 142 4.98 -1.68 -16.82
N GLY A 143 5.14 -1.13 -18.04
CA GLY A 143 6.46 -0.94 -18.67
C GLY A 143 7.38 -0.08 -17.80
N PHE A 144 6.84 0.98 -17.17
CA PHE A 144 7.61 1.79 -16.23
C PHE A 144 8.06 0.98 -15.01
N GLY A 145 7.19 0.12 -14.46
CA GLY A 145 7.54 -0.80 -13.39
C GLY A 145 8.75 -1.66 -13.72
N GLU A 146 8.77 -2.23 -14.94
CA GLU A 146 9.89 -3.04 -15.41
C GLU A 146 11.15 -2.20 -15.69
N ILE A 147 11.02 -0.98 -16.22
CA ILE A 147 12.15 -0.05 -16.40
C ILE A 147 12.83 0.23 -15.07
N VAL A 148 12.07 0.56 -14.02
CA VAL A 148 12.61 0.83 -12.67
C VAL A 148 13.30 -0.43 -12.11
N ARG A 149 12.71 -1.61 -12.28
CA ARG A 149 13.30 -2.89 -11.85
C ARG A 149 14.59 -3.19 -12.58
N VAL A 150 14.63 -3.02 -13.90
CA VAL A 150 15.84 -3.21 -14.74
C VAL A 150 16.91 -2.19 -14.37
N PHE A 151 16.53 -0.94 -14.14
CA PHE A 151 17.45 0.08 -13.64
C PHE A 151 18.03 -0.32 -12.28
N ALA A 152 17.20 -0.74 -11.34
CA ALA A 152 17.65 -1.20 -10.02
C ALA A 152 18.59 -2.41 -10.12
N THR A 153 18.42 -3.28 -11.12
CA THR A 153 19.29 -4.45 -11.34
C THR A 153 20.65 -4.08 -11.95
N ASN A 154 20.71 -3.01 -12.76
CA ASN A 154 21.92 -2.66 -13.52
C ASN A 154 22.68 -1.47 -12.95
N ALA A 155 22.06 -0.61 -12.14
CA ALA A 155 22.69 0.56 -11.55
C ALA A 155 23.55 0.21 -10.33
N ILE A 156 24.60 -0.60 -10.54
CA ILE A 156 25.47 -1.11 -9.45
C ILE A 156 25.97 0.00 -8.50
N PRO A 157 26.45 1.15 -8.96
CA PRO A 157 26.95 2.21 -8.06
C PRO A 157 25.86 2.88 -7.20
N ILE A 158 24.56 2.63 -7.48
CA ILE A 158 23.42 3.25 -6.76
C ILE A 158 22.66 2.21 -5.96
N THR A 159 22.34 1.07 -6.55
CA THR A 159 21.43 0.07 -5.97
C THR A 159 22.16 -1.20 -5.53
N ASN A 160 23.47 -1.30 -5.77
CA ASN A 160 24.27 -2.53 -5.67
C ASN A 160 23.80 -3.63 -6.64
N GLY A 161 23.03 -3.24 -7.66
CA GLY A 161 22.56 -4.13 -8.73
C GLY A 161 21.70 -5.28 -8.23
N ALA A 162 21.91 -6.47 -8.81
CA ALA A 162 21.17 -7.68 -8.48
C ALA A 162 21.39 -8.18 -7.05
N LEU A 163 22.49 -7.78 -6.38
CA LEU A 163 22.78 -8.13 -4.99
C LEU A 163 21.89 -7.37 -4.00
N GLY A 164 21.42 -6.18 -4.39
CA GLY A 164 20.60 -5.32 -3.57
C GLY A 164 21.34 -4.74 -2.36
N LEU A 165 20.59 -4.06 -1.51
CA LEU A 165 21.10 -3.47 -0.26
C LEU A 165 20.75 -4.36 0.91
N LYS A 166 21.78 -4.77 1.68
CA LYS A 166 21.67 -5.69 2.81
C LYS A 166 22.19 -5.04 4.09
N GLY A 167 21.72 -5.55 5.23
CA GLY A 167 22.18 -5.08 6.53
C GLY A 167 21.63 -3.71 6.92
N LEU A 168 20.47 -3.34 6.43
CA LEU A 168 19.77 -2.13 6.85
C LEU A 168 19.36 -2.23 8.32
N HIS A 169 19.51 -1.14 9.06
CA HIS A 169 18.96 -1.07 10.41
C HIS A 169 17.43 -1.19 10.41
N GLN A 170 16.90 -2.01 11.32
CA GLN A 170 15.46 -2.19 11.51
C GLN A 170 14.86 -0.99 12.27
N TYR A 171 14.64 0.13 11.56
CA TYR A 171 13.99 1.29 12.15
C TYR A 171 12.47 1.16 12.20
N THR A 172 11.87 0.38 11.28
CA THR A 172 10.43 0.18 11.22
C THR A 172 9.97 -0.71 12.37
N ASN A 173 9.19 -0.12 13.27
CA ASN A 173 8.53 -0.78 14.38
C ASN A 173 7.02 -0.53 14.31
N ILE A 174 6.26 -1.10 15.26
CA ILE A 174 4.79 -1.02 15.26
C ILE A 174 4.27 0.43 15.31
N TRP A 175 5.01 1.34 15.95
CA TRP A 175 4.62 2.74 16.06
C TRP A 175 4.84 3.49 14.75
N TRP A 176 5.95 3.22 14.06
CA TRP A 176 6.23 3.81 12.75
C TRP A 176 5.27 3.30 11.68
N SER A 177 5.03 2.00 11.61
CA SER A 177 4.16 1.41 10.59
C SER A 177 2.70 1.84 10.77
N TRP A 178 2.13 1.69 11.98
CA TRP A 178 0.74 2.06 12.24
C TRP A 178 0.52 3.57 12.36
N GLY A 179 1.51 4.31 12.89
CA GLY A 179 1.46 5.77 12.91
C GLY A 179 1.39 6.36 11.50
N THR A 180 2.27 5.89 10.61
CA THR A 180 2.25 6.31 9.20
C THR A 180 0.96 5.85 8.51
N ALA A 181 0.49 4.62 8.74
CA ALA A 181 -0.77 4.13 8.18
C ALA A 181 -1.95 5.03 8.60
N ALA A 182 -2.03 5.41 9.87
CA ALA A 182 -3.08 6.31 10.36
C ALA A 182 -3.03 7.68 9.68
N VAL A 183 -1.82 8.26 9.51
CA VAL A 183 -1.63 9.54 8.81
C VAL A 183 -2.06 9.44 7.35
N VAL A 184 -1.64 8.38 6.64
CA VAL A 184 -1.98 8.15 5.23
C VAL A 184 -3.48 7.97 5.05
N VAL A 185 -4.11 7.12 5.85
CA VAL A 185 -5.56 6.89 5.81
C VAL A 185 -6.31 8.19 6.08
N PHE A 186 -5.92 8.94 7.12
CA PHE A 186 -6.54 10.22 7.45
C PHE A 186 -6.44 11.23 6.28
N PHE A 187 -5.25 11.34 5.68
CA PHE A 187 -5.01 12.24 4.56
C PHE A 187 -5.85 11.85 3.33
N ILE A 188 -5.83 10.57 2.94
CA ILE A 188 -6.54 10.08 1.75
C ILE A 188 -8.05 10.18 1.95
N VAL A 189 -8.59 9.83 3.13
CA VAL A 189 -10.02 10.02 3.45
C VAL A 189 -10.41 11.50 3.38
N GLY A 190 -9.56 12.39 3.89
CA GLY A 190 -9.75 13.83 3.78
C GLY A 190 -9.78 14.30 2.32
N LEU A 191 -8.83 13.85 1.51
CA LEU A 191 -8.74 14.17 0.08
C LEU A 191 -9.97 13.66 -0.69
N VAL A 192 -10.36 12.40 -0.48
CA VAL A 192 -11.50 11.75 -1.16
C VAL A 192 -12.83 12.42 -0.83
N ASN A 193 -12.97 13.00 0.36
CA ASN A 193 -14.17 13.75 0.79
C ASN A 193 -14.12 15.24 0.43
N SER A 194 -13.02 15.74 -0.09
CA SER A 194 -12.85 17.13 -0.54
C SER A 194 -13.52 17.39 -1.90
N SER A 195 -13.43 18.65 -2.40
CA SER A 195 -13.82 19.00 -3.77
C SER A 195 -13.01 18.27 -4.82
N TYR A 196 -11.71 18.06 -4.56
CA TYR A 196 -10.83 17.30 -5.44
C TYR A 196 -11.27 15.84 -5.57
N GLY A 197 -11.60 15.18 -4.45
CA GLY A 197 -12.08 13.80 -4.47
C GLY A 197 -13.44 13.65 -5.17
N ARG A 198 -14.33 14.64 -5.07
CA ARG A 198 -15.58 14.64 -5.85
C ARG A 198 -15.31 14.75 -7.35
N ALA A 199 -14.37 15.59 -7.77
CA ALA A 199 -13.95 15.68 -9.16
C ALA A 199 -13.31 14.38 -9.67
N MET A 200 -12.46 13.72 -8.87
CA MET A 200 -11.90 12.41 -9.19
C MET A 200 -12.98 11.34 -9.39
N LYS A 201 -13.99 11.30 -8.52
CA LYS A 201 -15.14 10.39 -8.66
C LYS A 201 -15.98 10.70 -9.91
N ALA A 202 -16.17 11.97 -10.26
CA ALA A 202 -16.85 12.36 -11.50
C ALA A 202 -16.09 11.89 -12.74
N ILE A 203 -14.76 12.04 -12.75
CA ILE A 203 -13.89 11.54 -13.83
C ILE A 203 -14.00 10.02 -13.99
N ARG A 204 -14.09 9.29 -12.89
CA ARG A 204 -14.26 7.83 -12.89
C ARG A 204 -15.57 7.38 -13.53
N GLU A 205 -16.67 8.09 -13.28
CA GLU A 205 -17.98 7.73 -13.83
C GLU A 205 -18.06 8.04 -15.32
N ASP A 206 -17.66 9.26 -15.74
CA ASP A 206 -17.58 9.65 -17.16
C ASP A 206 -16.60 10.83 -17.32
N GLU A 207 -15.47 10.56 -17.98
CA GLU A 207 -14.43 11.57 -18.20
C GLU A 207 -14.89 12.70 -19.15
N ALA A 208 -15.66 12.36 -20.19
CA ALA A 208 -16.15 13.35 -21.15
C ALA A 208 -17.18 14.28 -20.54
N ALA A 209 -18.11 13.73 -19.76
CA ALA A 209 -19.10 14.52 -19.00
C ALA A 209 -18.41 15.42 -17.96
N ALA A 210 -17.41 14.92 -17.25
CA ALA A 210 -16.63 15.70 -16.29
C ALA A 210 -15.93 16.89 -16.97
N GLN A 211 -15.33 16.68 -18.15
CA GLN A 211 -14.72 17.76 -18.96
C GLN A 211 -15.77 18.79 -19.42
N ALA A 212 -16.94 18.34 -19.87
CA ALA A 212 -18.02 19.23 -20.28
C ALA A 212 -18.53 20.12 -19.13
N MET A 213 -18.42 19.62 -17.87
CA MET A 213 -18.72 20.40 -16.66
C MET A 213 -17.56 21.30 -16.19
N GLY A 214 -16.48 21.43 -16.97
CA GLY A 214 -15.35 22.30 -16.67
C GLY A 214 -14.31 21.70 -15.73
N ILE A 215 -14.35 20.39 -15.43
CA ILE A 215 -13.34 19.73 -14.62
C ILE A 215 -12.09 19.47 -15.47
N ASN A 216 -10.94 19.97 -15.02
CA ASN A 216 -9.67 19.67 -15.65
C ASN A 216 -9.22 18.25 -15.28
N THR A 217 -9.54 17.28 -16.13
CA THR A 217 -9.31 15.85 -15.87
C THR A 217 -7.83 15.51 -15.75
N PHE A 218 -6.96 16.14 -16.54
CA PHE A 218 -5.52 15.93 -16.50
C PHE A 218 -4.94 16.24 -15.09
N TRP A 219 -5.24 17.42 -14.54
CA TRP A 219 -4.69 17.81 -13.24
C TRP A 219 -5.24 17.01 -12.08
N HIS A 220 -6.51 16.59 -12.13
CA HIS A 220 -7.10 15.75 -11.07
C HIS A 220 -6.54 14.32 -11.10
N LYS A 221 -6.31 13.75 -12.29
CA LYS A 221 -5.62 12.46 -12.45
C LYS A 221 -4.17 12.55 -11.97
N MET A 222 -3.45 13.61 -12.40
CA MET A 222 -2.07 13.85 -11.97
C MET A 222 -1.96 14.02 -10.46
N LEU A 223 -2.87 14.75 -9.83
CA LEU A 223 -2.88 14.93 -8.37
C LEU A 223 -3.06 13.58 -7.66
N ALA A 224 -4.02 12.76 -8.09
CA ALA A 224 -4.23 11.44 -7.51
C ALA A 224 -2.98 10.56 -7.63
N PHE A 225 -2.36 10.57 -8.81
CA PHE A 225 -1.18 9.78 -9.14
C PHE A 225 0.05 10.17 -8.31
N VAL A 226 0.34 11.47 -8.23
CA VAL A 226 1.49 11.99 -7.46
C VAL A 226 1.32 11.79 -5.95
N VAL A 227 0.10 11.99 -5.43
CA VAL A 227 -0.20 11.75 -4.01
C VAL A 227 -0.08 10.27 -3.67
N ALA A 228 -0.62 9.39 -4.50
CA ALA A 228 -0.50 7.95 -4.30
C ALA A 228 0.97 7.51 -4.34
N ALA A 229 1.73 7.94 -5.35
CA ALA A 229 3.15 7.65 -5.50
C ALA A 229 3.97 8.13 -4.30
N PHE A 230 3.67 9.31 -3.75
CA PHE A 230 4.31 9.80 -2.53
C PHE A 230 4.15 8.81 -1.37
N PHE A 231 2.93 8.37 -1.11
CA PHE A 231 2.66 7.45 0.00
C PHE A 231 3.14 6.02 -0.28
N GLU A 232 3.12 5.57 -1.53
CA GLU A 232 3.74 4.30 -1.94
C GLU A 232 5.26 4.32 -1.74
N GLY A 233 5.91 5.46 -2.04
CA GLY A 233 7.32 5.67 -1.76
C GLY A 233 7.63 5.64 -0.27
N VAL A 234 6.81 6.30 0.56
CA VAL A 234 6.92 6.26 2.03
C VAL A 234 6.73 4.83 2.53
N GLY A 235 5.72 4.10 2.02
CA GLY A 235 5.47 2.69 2.32
C GLY A 235 6.64 1.79 1.93
N GLY A 236 7.27 2.08 0.79
CA GLY A 236 8.50 1.41 0.33
C GLY A 236 9.67 1.59 1.30
N GLY A 237 9.88 2.81 1.79
CA GLY A 237 10.90 3.11 2.81
C GLY A 237 10.67 2.37 4.12
N LEU A 238 9.41 2.28 4.59
CA LEU A 238 9.04 1.49 5.75
C LEU A 238 9.28 -0.01 5.52
N LEU A 239 8.92 -0.52 4.33
CA LEU A 239 9.13 -1.92 3.96
C LEU A 239 10.61 -2.28 3.94
N ALA A 240 11.47 -1.42 3.38
CA ALA A 240 12.91 -1.62 3.34
C ALA A 240 13.51 -1.82 4.75
N HIS A 241 13.14 -0.97 5.69
CA HIS A 241 13.61 -1.03 7.07
C HIS A 241 12.90 -2.06 7.95
N LEU A 242 11.80 -2.64 7.49
CA LEU A 242 11.19 -3.80 8.12
C LEU A 242 11.89 -5.09 7.71
N LEU A 243 12.19 -5.24 6.40
CA LEU A 243 12.85 -6.43 5.85
C LEU A 243 14.37 -6.45 6.07
N THR A 244 14.97 -5.28 6.34
CA THR A 244 16.43 -5.08 6.50
C THR A 244 17.28 -5.47 5.30
N THR A 245 16.68 -5.98 4.26
CA THR A 245 17.32 -6.35 3.00
C THR A 245 16.35 -6.08 1.86
N ILE A 246 16.82 -5.41 0.83
CA ILE A 246 16.03 -5.14 -0.38
C ILE A 246 16.83 -5.52 -1.62
N ASP A 247 16.17 -6.19 -2.55
CA ASP A 247 16.71 -6.53 -3.85
C ASP A 247 15.67 -6.28 -4.95
N PRO A 248 16.07 -6.19 -6.24
CA PRO A 248 15.14 -5.93 -7.32
C PRO A 248 14.03 -6.98 -7.51
N ARG A 249 14.20 -8.20 -6.96
CA ARG A 249 13.22 -9.29 -7.06
C ARG A 249 12.01 -9.08 -6.16
N LEU A 250 12.13 -8.25 -5.11
CA LEU A 250 11.00 -7.88 -4.26
C LEU A 250 10.00 -6.97 -5.00
N PHE A 251 10.46 -6.20 -5.97
CA PHE A 251 9.69 -5.17 -6.68
C PHE A 251 9.27 -5.61 -8.08
N THR A 252 8.85 -6.85 -8.21
CA THR A 252 8.32 -7.39 -9.46
C THR A 252 6.83 -7.08 -9.61
N PHE A 253 6.28 -7.35 -10.77
CA PHE A 253 4.85 -7.24 -11.04
C PHE A 253 3.97 -7.98 -10.01
N PHE A 254 4.48 -9.03 -9.37
CA PHE A 254 3.75 -9.74 -8.33
C PHE A 254 3.36 -8.85 -7.14
N LEU A 255 4.19 -7.87 -6.78
CA LEU A 255 3.84 -6.90 -5.73
C LEU A 255 2.61 -6.08 -6.14
N THR A 256 2.62 -5.52 -7.36
CA THR A 256 1.48 -4.79 -7.92
C THR A 256 0.23 -5.67 -7.98
N PHE A 257 0.38 -6.92 -8.42
CA PHE A 257 -0.73 -7.86 -8.51
C PHE A 257 -1.33 -8.17 -7.13
N ASN A 258 -0.49 -8.35 -6.10
CA ASN A 258 -0.98 -8.52 -4.72
C ASN A 258 -1.77 -7.30 -4.24
N LEU A 259 -1.29 -6.09 -4.51
CA LEU A 259 -2.01 -4.86 -4.16
C LEU A 259 -3.33 -4.74 -4.92
N LEU A 260 -3.35 -5.11 -6.21
CA LEU A 260 -4.57 -5.16 -7.01
C LEU A 260 -5.60 -6.12 -6.41
N ILE A 261 -5.16 -7.30 -5.99
CA ILE A 261 -5.99 -8.28 -5.29
C ILE A 261 -6.61 -7.66 -4.04
N MET A 262 -5.82 -6.98 -3.22
CA MET A 262 -6.29 -6.36 -1.98
C MET A 262 -7.40 -5.33 -2.25
N ILE A 263 -7.22 -4.44 -3.25
CA ILE A 263 -8.23 -3.42 -3.56
C ILE A 263 -9.50 -4.03 -4.19
N VAL A 264 -9.35 -5.06 -5.02
CA VAL A 264 -10.49 -5.74 -5.66
C VAL A 264 -11.27 -6.56 -4.64
N ALA A 265 -10.58 -7.34 -3.80
CA ALA A 265 -11.19 -8.12 -2.73
C ALA A 265 -11.90 -7.24 -1.70
N GLY A 266 -11.28 -6.12 -1.32
CA GLY A 266 -11.86 -5.15 -0.40
C GLY A 266 -13.05 -4.39 -0.98
N GLY A 267 -12.97 -4.02 -2.26
CA GLY A 267 -13.95 -3.22 -3.01
C GLY A 267 -13.33 -1.98 -3.64
N LEU A 268 -13.22 -1.98 -4.96
CA LEU A 268 -12.65 -0.88 -5.73
C LEU A 268 -13.40 0.43 -5.48
N GLY A 269 -12.68 1.46 -5.09
CA GLY A 269 -13.21 2.80 -4.84
C GLY A 269 -13.75 3.02 -3.43
N SER A 270 -13.58 2.04 -2.52
CA SER A 270 -13.82 2.18 -1.09
C SER A 270 -12.50 2.20 -0.33
N THR A 271 -12.23 3.27 0.42
CA THR A 271 -11.04 3.35 1.29
C THR A 271 -11.11 2.34 2.42
N THR A 272 -12.29 2.18 3.01
CA THR A 272 -12.55 1.17 4.04
C THR A 272 -12.37 -0.26 3.48
N GLY A 273 -12.86 -0.48 2.25
CA GLY A 273 -12.66 -1.74 1.54
C GLY A 273 -11.18 -2.05 1.34
N ALA A 274 -10.38 -1.08 0.90
CA ALA A 274 -8.94 -1.23 0.73
C ALA A 274 -8.22 -1.65 2.03
N ILE A 275 -8.59 -1.06 3.17
CA ILE A 275 -8.05 -1.43 4.49
C ILE A 275 -8.42 -2.87 4.83
N ILE A 276 -9.68 -3.26 4.67
CA ILE A 276 -10.15 -4.63 4.94
C ILE A 276 -9.45 -5.63 4.03
N GLY A 277 -9.31 -5.31 2.73
CA GLY A 277 -8.60 -6.15 1.77
C GLY A 277 -7.13 -6.36 2.14
N ALA A 278 -6.43 -5.31 2.58
CA ALA A 278 -5.06 -5.40 3.07
C ALA A 278 -4.93 -6.30 4.30
N ILE A 279 -5.82 -6.16 5.28
CA ILE A 279 -5.85 -6.99 6.49
C ILE A 279 -6.12 -8.46 6.11
N LEU A 280 -7.14 -8.70 5.30
CA LEU A 280 -7.50 -10.07 4.87
C LEU A 280 -6.39 -10.73 4.07
N PHE A 281 -5.70 -9.98 3.21
CA PHE A 281 -4.57 -10.50 2.46
C PHE A 281 -3.40 -10.85 3.38
N ALA A 282 -3.00 -9.94 4.27
CA ALA A 282 -1.88 -10.16 5.17
C ALA A 282 -2.11 -11.37 6.09
N TRP A 283 -3.25 -11.41 6.76
CA TRP A 283 -3.58 -12.50 7.68
C TRP A 283 -4.02 -13.78 6.96
N GLY A 284 -4.73 -13.65 5.83
CA GLY A 284 -5.16 -14.79 5.03
C GLY A 284 -3.98 -15.53 4.41
N SER A 285 -3.00 -14.82 3.87
CA SER A 285 -1.79 -15.44 3.35
C SER A 285 -0.98 -16.15 4.43
N GLU A 286 -1.00 -15.64 5.66
CA GLU A 286 -0.29 -16.26 6.78
C GLU A 286 -1.03 -17.48 7.34
N LEU A 287 -2.34 -17.42 7.42
CA LEU A 287 -3.16 -18.59 7.78
C LEU A 287 -2.97 -19.75 6.81
N LEU A 288 -2.83 -19.45 5.50
CA LEU A 288 -2.60 -20.45 4.47
C LEU A 288 -1.16 -21.02 4.48
N ARG A 289 -0.22 -20.39 5.18
CA ARG A 289 1.14 -20.90 5.37
C ARG A 289 1.15 -22.29 6.01
N TRP A 290 0.19 -22.55 6.89
CA TRP A 290 0.00 -23.87 7.46
C TRP A 290 -0.04 -25.01 6.42
N MET A 291 -0.52 -24.74 5.20
CA MET A 291 -0.58 -25.76 4.12
C MET A 291 0.80 -26.08 3.50
N GLU A 292 1.80 -25.22 3.73
CA GLU A 292 3.16 -25.41 3.23
C GLU A 292 4.06 -26.14 4.23
N GLU A 293 3.63 -26.26 5.49
CA GLU A 293 4.37 -26.96 6.53
C GLU A 293 3.98 -28.45 6.57
N PRO A 294 4.94 -29.36 6.81
CA PRO A 294 4.62 -30.77 6.94
C PRO A 294 3.81 -31.03 8.20
N HIS A 295 2.68 -31.70 8.05
CA HIS A 295 1.79 -32.03 9.16
C HIS A 295 1.55 -33.51 9.30
N VAL A 296 1.36 -33.95 10.54
CA VAL A 296 0.93 -35.33 10.84
C VAL A 296 -0.57 -35.29 11.14
N PHE A 297 -1.37 -35.77 10.20
CA PHE A 297 -2.82 -35.85 10.36
C PHE A 297 -3.24 -37.31 10.53
N PHE A 298 -3.78 -37.71 11.67
CA PHE A 298 -4.18 -39.06 11.99
C PHE A 298 -3.11 -40.15 11.75
N GLY A 299 -1.81 -39.85 12.02
CA GLY A 299 -0.71 -40.77 11.81
C GLY A 299 -0.19 -40.83 10.36
N LEU A 300 -0.77 -40.09 9.43
CA LEU A 300 -0.28 -39.91 8.07
C LEU A 300 0.59 -38.67 7.98
N HIS A 301 1.83 -38.83 7.52
CA HIS A 301 2.72 -37.73 7.20
C HIS A 301 2.28 -37.09 5.88
N VAL A 302 1.63 -35.94 5.95
CA VAL A 302 1.32 -35.10 4.77
C VAL A 302 2.52 -34.18 4.54
N PRO A 303 3.28 -34.39 3.46
CA PRO A 303 4.40 -33.49 3.14
C PRO A 303 3.79 -32.13 2.78
N GLY A 304 4.32 -31.06 3.36
CA GLY A 304 3.96 -29.70 2.96
C GLY A 304 4.33 -29.49 1.49
N ILE A 305 3.42 -28.89 0.71
CA ILE A 305 3.67 -28.61 -0.71
C ILE A 305 4.07 -27.14 -0.87
N PRO A 306 5.35 -26.83 -1.20
CA PRO A 306 5.79 -25.47 -1.42
C PRO A 306 4.96 -24.77 -2.51
N GLY A 307 4.51 -23.54 -2.26
CA GLY A 307 3.68 -22.76 -3.20
C GLY A 307 2.18 -23.03 -3.10
N MET A 308 1.73 -24.00 -2.30
CA MET A 308 0.31 -24.33 -2.15
C MET A 308 -0.51 -23.14 -1.60
N ARG A 309 0.11 -22.31 -0.77
CA ARG A 309 -0.47 -21.06 -0.27
C ARG A 309 -0.93 -20.15 -1.41
N MET A 310 -0.06 -19.93 -2.42
CA MET A 310 -0.38 -19.06 -3.55
C MET A 310 -1.52 -19.65 -4.41
N VAL A 311 -1.52 -20.95 -4.65
CA VAL A 311 -2.57 -21.63 -5.41
C VAL A 311 -3.91 -21.52 -4.70
N THR A 312 -3.95 -21.84 -3.40
CA THR A 312 -5.18 -21.76 -2.61
C THR A 312 -5.70 -20.33 -2.52
N PHE A 313 -4.79 -19.36 -2.33
CA PHE A 313 -5.16 -17.97 -2.29
C PHE A 313 -5.71 -17.48 -3.62
N SER A 314 -5.13 -17.89 -4.75
CA SER A 314 -5.63 -17.56 -6.10
C SER A 314 -7.03 -18.15 -6.35
N ILE A 315 -7.26 -19.40 -5.94
CA ILE A 315 -8.60 -20.03 -6.05
C ILE A 315 -9.62 -19.27 -5.20
N LEU A 316 -9.27 -18.93 -3.97
CA LEU A 316 -10.14 -18.17 -3.06
C LEU A 316 -10.50 -16.80 -3.65
N LEU A 317 -9.53 -16.14 -4.31
CA LEU A 317 -9.77 -14.88 -5.01
C LEU A 317 -10.70 -15.02 -6.20
N ILE A 318 -10.51 -16.06 -7.03
CA ILE A 318 -11.40 -16.34 -8.15
C ILE A 318 -12.83 -16.55 -7.64
N LEU A 319 -13.00 -17.32 -6.57
CA LEU A 319 -14.29 -17.52 -5.94
C LEU A 319 -14.88 -16.21 -5.41
N LEU A 320 -14.07 -15.39 -4.75
CA LEU A 320 -14.49 -14.07 -4.27
C LEU A 320 -14.94 -13.17 -5.43
N MET A 321 -14.22 -13.15 -6.55
CA MET A 321 -14.59 -12.36 -7.73
C MET A 321 -15.87 -12.86 -8.39
N ILE A 322 -16.15 -14.18 -8.36
CA ILE A 322 -17.39 -14.76 -8.90
C ILE A 322 -18.58 -14.42 -8.00
N PHE A 323 -18.45 -14.61 -6.69
CA PHE A 323 -19.55 -14.45 -5.74
C PHE A 323 -19.72 -13.02 -5.24
N ALA A 324 -18.63 -12.25 -5.12
CA ALA A 324 -18.62 -10.87 -4.64
C ALA A 324 -18.02 -9.92 -5.68
N ARG A 325 -18.66 -9.77 -6.84
CA ARG A 325 -18.19 -8.95 -7.98
C ARG A 325 -17.76 -7.52 -7.61
N ASN A 326 -18.38 -6.95 -6.58
CA ASN A 326 -18.07 -5.60 -6.11
C ASN A 326 -17.07 -5.58 -4.92
N GLY A 327 -16.49 -6.73 -4.57
CA GLY A 327 -15.69 -6.89 -3.36
C GLY A 327 -16.56 -6.89 -2.09
N ILE A 328 -15.90 -6.98 -0.92
CA ILE A 328 -16.58 -7.13 0.39
C ILE A 328 -17.39 -5.88 0.75
N MET A 329 -16.83 -4.70 0.56
CA MET A 329 -17.50 -3.43 0.87
C MET A 329 -18.19 -2.80 -0.34
N GLY A 330 -17.90 -3.26 -1.54
CA GLY A 330 -18.32 -2.62 -2.78
C GLY A 330 -17.81 -1.18 -2.85
N ARG A 331 -18.70 -0.24 -3.18
CA ARG A 331 -18.41 1.21 -3.18
C ARG A 331 -18.82 1.91 -1.87
N LYS A 332 -19.22 1.14 -0.84
CA LYS A 332 -19.68 1.70 0.43
C LYS A 332 -18.50 1.99 1.34
N GLU A 333 -18.57 3.11 2.02
CA GLU A 333 -17.63 3.47 3.07
C GLU A 333 -18.21 3.16 4.45
N PHE A 334 -17.33 2.88 5.41
CA PHE A 334 -17.73 2.72 6.79
C PHE A 334 -18.36 4.01 7.31
N SER A 335 -19.55 3.88 7.90
CA SER A 335 -20.23 5.01 8.54
C SER A 335 -20.84 4.59 9.87
N TRP A 336 -20.59 5.37 10.91
CA TRP A 336 -21.18 5.14 12.23
C TRP A 336 -22.70 5.15 12.19
N ASP A 337 -23.28 6.05 11.39
CA ASP A 337 -24.75 6.13 11.21
C ASP A 337 -25.32 4.88 10.57
N GLY A 338 -24.58 4.21 9.68
CA GLY A 338 -24.95 2.91 9.10
C GLY A 338 -25.07 1.82 10.15
N ILE A 339 -24.12 1.77 11.10
CA ILE A 339 -24.16 0.83 12.23
C ILE A 339 -25.36 1.10 13.14
N PHE A 340 -25.56 2.34 13.55
CA PHE A 340 -26.69 2.70 14.39
C PHE A 340 -28.04 2.39 13.73
N ASN A 341 -28.20 2.69 12.45
CA ASN A 341 -29.40 2.35 11.70
C ASN A 341 -29.64 0.85 11.56
N PHE A 342 -28.57 0.07 11.43
CA PHE A 342 -28.66 -1.41 11.38
C PHE A 342 -29.17 -1.97 12.71
N PHE A 343 -28.62 -1.50 13.84
CA PHE A 343 -29.07 -1.91 15.18
C PHE A 343 -30.51 -1.46 15.48
N ASN A 344 -30.86 -0.22 15.14
CA ASN A 344 -32.24 0.28 15.33
C ASN A 344 -33.26 -0.51 14.49
N LYS A 345 -32.96 -0.84 13.23
CA LYS A 345 -33.85 -1.69 12.44
C LYS A 345 -34.02 -3.09 13.01
N LYS A 346 -32.98 -3.64 13.66
CA LYS A 346 -33.02 -4.98 14.25
C LYS A 346 -33.84 -5.00 15.57
N ILE A 347 -33.81 -3.90 16.31
CA ILE A 347 -34.61 -3.71 17.53
C ILE A 347 -36.08 -3.52 17.19
N LEU A 348 -36.40 -2.69 16.18
CA LEU A 348 -37.76 -2.44 15.70
C LEU A 348 -38.42 -3.66 15.00
N ARG A 349 -37.66 -4.65 14.57
CA ARG A 349 -38.18 -5.92 14.04
C ARG A 349 -38.41 -6.97 15.10
N ARG A 350 -37.96 -6.75 16.33
CA ARG A 350 -38.15 -7.67 17.49
C ARG A 350 -39.14 -7.15 18.53
N ALA A 351 -39.60 -5.90 18.41
CA ALA A 351 -40.73 -5.32 19.11
C ALA A 351 -41.99 -5.35 18.22
#